data_2edc1b9694961fe99960f6db70a2350a
#
_entry.id   2edc1b9694961fe99960f6db70a2350a
#
_cell.length_a   1.000
_cell.length_b   1.000
_cell.length_c   1.000
_cell.angle_alpha   90.00
_cell.angle_beta   90.00
_cell.angle_gamma   90.00
#
_symmetry.space_group_name_H-M   'P 1'
#
loop_
_entity.id
_entity.type
_entity.pdbx_description
1 polymer ?
#
loop_
_entity_poly.entity_id
_entity_poly.type
_entity_poly.pdbx_seq_one_letter_code
_entity_poly.pdbx_strand_id
1 'polypeptide(L)' 'MKPELFKEKSEFIAVLELALIRDERSGVEDIAYIYKPEHGDEYIDVHFHGGGVKRILATGNSNGANAKEIIKAVYGE' A
#
# COMPACT_ATOMS: atom_id res chain seq x y z
N MET A 1 -6.82 2.38 -15.99
CA MET A 1 -7.26 1.26 -15.10
C MET A 1 -8.78 1.23 -15.01
N LYS A 2 -9.36 0.05 -15.04
CA LYS A 2 -10.81 -0.11 -14.89
C LYS A 2 -11.23 0.22 -13.46
N PRO A 3 -12.38 0.88 -13.27
CA PRO A 3 -12.85 1.22 -11.92
C PRO A 3 -12.97 0.03 -10.98
N GLU A 4 -13.38 -1.12 -11.49
CA GLU A 4 -13.52 -2.33 -10.69
C GLU A 4 -12.18 -2.80 -10.15
N LEU A 5 -11.13 -2.72 -10.97
CA LEU A 5 -9.78 -3.12 -10.56
C LEU A 5 -9.23 -2.16 -9.51
N PHE A 6 -9.45 -0.87 -9.70
CA PHE A 6 -9.05 0.13 -8.71
C PHE A 6 -9.72 -0.14 -7.36
N LYS A 7 -11.02 -0.45 -7.39
CA LYS A 7 -11.78 -0.75 -6.19
C LYS A 7 -11.24 -1.99 -5.49
N GLU A 8 -10.98 -3.07 -6.24
CA GLU A 8 -10.44 -4.30 -5.69
C GLU A 8 -9.10 -4.06 -5.00
N LYS A 9 -8.20 -3.34 -5.68
CA LYS A 9 -6.88 -3.05 -5.12
C LYS A 9 -6.98 -2.17 -3.88
N SER A 10 -7.84 -1.16 -3.92
CA SER A 10 -8.06 -0.27 -2.77
C SER A 10 -8.61 -1.03 -1.57
N GLU A 11 -9.57 -1.92 -1.79
CA GLU A 11 -10.16 -2.71 -0.70
C GLU A 11 -9.15 -3.68 -0.10
N PHE A 12 -8.34 -4.33 -0.95
CA PHE A 12 -7.29 -5.24 -0.48
C PHE A 12 -6.28 -4.50 0.39
N ILE A 13 -5.83 -3.33 -0.07
CA ILE A 13 -4.87 -2.52 0.68
C ILE A 13 -5.48 -2.03 2.00
N ALA A 14 -6.77 -1.67 2.00
CA ALA A 14 -7.44 -1.24 3.21
C ALA A 14 -7.51 -2.34 4.27
N VAL A 15 -7.73 -3.58 3.86
CA VAL A 15 -7.72 -4.73 4.78
C VAL A 15 -6.32 -4.95 5.34
N LEU A 16 -5.31 -4.90 4.48
CA LEU A 16 -3.92 -5.06 4.91
C LEU A 16 -3.50 -3.92 5.85
N GLU A 17 -3.89 -2.70 5.52
CA GLU A 17 -3.66 -1.53 6.37
C GLU A 17 -4.20 -1.76 7.79
N LEU A 18 -5.43 -2.22 7.88
CA LEU A 18 -6.05 -2.47 9.18
C LEU A 18 -5.28 -3.49 10.00
N ALA A 19 -4.83 -4.58 9.35
CA ALA A 19 -4.04 -5.60 10.01
C ALA A 19 -2.71 -5.03 10.53
N LEU A 20 -2.04 -4.22 9.71
CA LEU A 20 -0.75 -3.64 10.07
C LEU A 20 -0.87 -2.58 11.17
N ILE A 21 -1.94 -1.77 11.14
CA ILE A 21 -2.19 -0.79 12.20
C ILE A 21 -2.37 -1.49 13.55
N ARG A 22 -2.99 -2.67 13.55
CA ARG A 22 -3.22 -3.44 14.78
C ARG A 22 -1.97 -4.13 15.31
N ASP A 23 -0.92 -4.24 14.48
CA ASP A 23 0.37 -4.75 14.95
C ASP A 23 1.22 -3.57 15.40
N GLU A 24 1.34 -3.38 16.69
CA GLU A 24 2.11 -2.26 17.26
C GLU A 24 3.54 -2.22 16.77
N ARG A 25 4.13 -3.37 16.45
CA ARG A 25 5.52 -3.44 16.00
C ARG A 25 5.69 -2.92 14.57
N SER A 26 4.61 -2.80 13.81
CA SER A 26 4.69 -2.31 12.44
C SER A 26 5.03 -0.83 12.38
N GLY A 27 4.55 -0.05 13.34
CA GLY A 27 4.69 1.40 13.33
C GLY A 27 3.84 2.09 12.27
N VAL A 28 2.96 1.36 11.59
CA VAL A 28 2.16 1.91 10.50
C VAL A 28 1.04 2.78 11.04
N GLU A 29 0.95 4.02 10.54
CA GLU A 29 -0.15 4.93 10.83
C GLU A 29 -1.28 4.75 9.83
N ASP A 30 -0.95 4.79 8.54
CA ASP A 30 -1.91 4.52 7.47
C ASP A 30 -1.19 4.12 6.19
N ILE A 31 -1.95 3.63 5.20
CA ILE A 31 -1.44 3.27 3.89
C ILE A 31 -2.37 3.86 2.85
N ALA A 32 -1.81 4.61 1.90
CA ALA A 32 -2.57 5.22 0.81
C ALA A 32 -2.25 4.51 -0.51
N TYR A 33 -3.29 4.16 -1.26
CA TYR A 33 -3.14 3.65 -2.61
C TYR A 33 -3.50 4.77 -3.58
N ILE A 34 -2.55 5.12 -4.46
CA ILE A 34 -2.66 6.27 -5.35
C ILE A 34 -2.53 5.80 -6.80
N TYR A 35 -3.48 6.20 -7.63
CA TYR A 35 -3.42 5.96 -9.06
C TYR A 35 -3.30 7.29 -9.79
N LYS A 36 -2.30 7.39 -10.68
CA LYS A 36 -2.06 8.59 -11.52
C LYS A 36 -2.51 8.29 -12.94
N PRO A 37 -3.75 8.65 -13.31
CA PRO A 37 -4.28 8.27 -14.63
C PRO A 37 -3.52 8.85 -15.81
N GLU A 38 -2.87 10.01 -15.65
CA GLU A 38 -2.10 10.65 -16.73
C GLU A 38 -0.97 9.78 -17.23
N HIS A 39 -0.37 8.96 -16.37
CA HIS A 39 0.76 8.09 -16.71
C HIS A 39 0.46 6.62 -16.49
N GLY A 40 -0.70 6.29 -15.93
CA GLY A 40 -1.04 4.93 -15.58
C GLY A 40 -0.25 4.37 -14.41
N ASP A 41 0.44 5.22 -13.67
CA ASP A 41 1.25 4.78 -12.54
C ASP A 41 0.43 4.56 -11.28
N GLU A 42 0.84 3.57 -10.51
CA GLU A 42 0.23 3.23 -9.22
C GLU A 42 1.30 3.33 -8.14
N TYR A 43 0.94 3.95 -7.03
CA TYR A 43 1.85 4.10 -5.88
C TYR A 43 1.14 3.66 -4.60
N ILE A 44 1.93 3.13 -3.68
CA ILE A 44 1.46 2.83 -2.33
C ILE A 44 2.36 3.60 -1.38
N ASP A 45 1.77 4.50 -0.60
CA ASP A 45 2.51 5.26 0.41
C ASP A 45 2.21 4.70 1.78
N VAL A 46 3.23 4.17 2.45
CA VAL A 46 3.12 3.67 3.80
C VAL A 46 3.59 4.77 4.75
N HIS A 47 2.66 5.26 5.56
CA HIS A 47 2.94 6.32 6.54
C HIS A 47 3.16 5.70 7.91
N PHE A 48 4.25 6.09 8.55
CA PHE A 48 4.63 5.58 9.87
C PHE A 48 4.39 6.65 10.94
N HIS A 49 4.10 6.21 12.15
CA HIS A 49 4.07 7.11 13.30
C HIS A 49 5.43 7.79 13.41
N GLY A 50 5.42 9.08 13.68
CA GLY A 50 6.65 9.86 13.72
C GLY A 50 6.98 10.58 12.40
N GLY A 51 6.18 10.37 11.34
CA GLY A 51 6.25 11.15 10.11
C GLY A 51 7.03 10.51 8.97
N GLY A 52 7.55 9.30 9.13
CA GLY A 52 8.24 8.60 8.03
C GLY A 52 7.26 8.13 6.98
N VAL A 53 7.68 8.16 5.71
CA VAL A 53 6.87 7.67 4.58
C VAL A 53 7.74 6.80 3.69
N LYS A 54 7.24 5.64 3.29
CA LYS A 54 7.88 4.82 2.26
C LYS A 54 6.94 4.71 1.08
N ARG A 55 7.40 5.12 -0.10
CA ARG A 55 6.62 5.02 -1.33
C ARG A 55 7.04 3.79 -2.13
N ILE A 56 6.06 3.01 -2.53
CA ILE A 56 6.25 1.81 -3.35
C ILE A 56 5.69 2.10 -4.73
N LEU A 57 6.47 1.83 -5.78
CA LEU A 57 5.96 1.87 -7.15
C LEU A 57 5.25 0.55 -7.39
N ALA A 58 3.95 0.62 -7.59
CA ALA A 58 3.07 -0.56 -7.66
C ALA A 58 2.44 -0.76 -9.03
N THR A 59 2.88 -0.03 -10.04
CA THR A 59 2.32 -0.08 -11.40
C THR A 59 2.36 -1.51 -11.92
N GLY A 60 1.18 -2.04 -12.28
CA GLY A 60 1.05 -3.39 -12.81
C GLY A 60 1.12 -4.51 -11.80
N ASN A 61 1.32 -4.21 -10.52
CA ASN A 61 1.41 -5.23 -9.50
C ASN A 61 0.05 -5.87 -9.20
N SER A 62 0.07 -7.18 -8.93
CA SER A 62 -1.08 -7.89 -8.38
C SER A 62 -1.23 -7.55 -6.90
N ASN A 63 -2.37 -7.93 -6.31
CA ASN A 63 -2.57 -7.78 -4.87
C ASN A 63 -1.50 -8.54 -4.07
N GLY A 64 -1.13 -9.74 -4.53
CA GLY A 64 -0.09 -10.51 -3.86
C GLY A 64 1.27 -9.82 -3.89
N ALA A 65 1.64 -9.25 -5.03
CA ALA A 65 2.88 -8.50 -5.17
C ALA A 65 2.85 -7.25 -4.28
N ASN A 66 1.72 -6.55 -4.23
CA ASN A 66 1.57 -5.39 -3.37
C ASN A 66 1.69 -5.75 -1.89
N ALA A 67 1.07 -6.86 -1.48
CA ALA A 67 1.18 -7.32 -0.10
C ALA A 67 2.65 -7.60 0.27
N LYS A 68 3.36 -8.28 -0.61
CA LYS A 68 4.78 -8.60 -0.40
C LYS A 68 5.61 -7.34 -0.24
N GLU A 69 5.41 -6.36 -1.12
CA GLU A 69 6.17 -5.12 -1.07
C GLU A 69 5.85 -4.28 0.17
N ILE A 70 4.59 -4.27 0.57
CA ILE A 70 4.19 -3.56 1.80
C ILE A 70 4.83 -4.21 3.03
N ILE A 71 4.75 -5.54 3.12
CA ILE A 71 5.35 -6.26 4.25
C ILE A 71 6.85 -6.01 4.31
N LYS A 72 7.53 -6.04 3.17
CA LYS A 72 8.94 -5.75 3.08
C LYS A 72 9.26 -4.32 3.55
N ALA A 73 8.46 -3.35 3.11
CA ALA A 73 8.65 -1.95 3.52
C ALA A 73 8.47 -1.76 5.03
N VAL A 74 7.51 -2.48 5.61
CA VAL A 74 7.17 -2.34 7.03
C VAL A 74 8.18 -3.08 7.92
N TYR A 75 8.53 -4.30 7.57
CA TYR A 75 9.35 -5.16 8.44
C TYR A 75 10.81 -5.31 7.97
N GLY A 76 11.15 -4.76 6.82
CA GLY A 76 12.53 -4.73 6.36
C GLY A 76 13.04 -6.02 5.75
N GLU A 77 12.15 -6.87 5.26
CA GLU A 77 12.54 -8.15 4.65
C GLU A 77 12.73 -8.08 3.13
#